data_46a211ef101d2841fdf500d7ccd96d9f
#
_entry.id   46a211ef101d2841fdf500d7ccd96d9f
#
_cell.length_a   1.000
_cell.length_b   1.000
_cell.length_c   1.000
_cell.angle_alpha   90.00
_cell.angle_beta   90.00
_cell.angle_gamma   90.00
#
_symmetry.space_group_name_H-M   'P 1'
#
loop_
_entity.id
_entity.type
_entity.pdbx_description
1 polymer ?
#
loop_
_entity_poly.entity_id
_entity_poly.type
_entity_poly.pdbx_seq_one_letter_code
_entity_poly.pdbx_strand_id
1 'polypeptide(L)'
;MQKYTLEEKEKDYLELTIRGEVFKLPLSLGIGEFLILQKAFNENDILALVDFFRRYIRSDVLDTLELQDFTQLLKVWKDAFDTNAKASGSPSVGES
;
A
#
# COMPACT_ATOMS: atom_id res chain seq x y z
N MET A 1 29.61 2.52 22.76
CA MET A 1 28.95 3.13 21.62
C MET A 1 27.98 2.18 21.01
N GLN A 2 26.76 2.63 20.78
CA GLN A 2 25.76 1.78 20.21
C GLN A 2 25.71 1.97 18.72
N LYS A 3 25.48 0.91 18.02
CA LYS A 3 25.30 0.99 16.58
C LYS A 3 23.94 0.48 16.23
N TYR A 4 23.33 1.13 15.26
CA TYR A 4 22.02 0.72 14.80
C TYR A 4 22.10 0.55 13.28
N THR A 5 21.75 -0.60 12.82
CA THR A 5 21.81 -0.90 11.39
C THR A 5 20.43 -1.21 10.88
N LEU A 6 20.05 -0.50 9.82
CA LEU A 6 18.78 -0.80 9.20
C LEU A 6 19.05 -1.77 8.06
N GLU A 7 18.48 -2.93 8.18
CA GLU A 7 18.66 -3.91 7.14
C GLU A 7 17.50 -3.92 6.22
N GLU A 8 17.77 -4.16 4.96
CA GLU A 8 16.73 -4.21 4.00
C GLU A 8 16.02 -5.52 4.16
N LYS A 9 14.71 -5.50 4.33
CA LYS A 9 13.96 -6.72 4.47
C LYS A 9 13.24 -7.02 3.19
N GLU A 10 12.93 -8.29 3.00
CA GLU A 10 12.16 -8.69 1.88
C GLU A 10 10.83 -8.00 1.96
N LYS A 11 10.37 -7.44 0.88
CA LYS A 11 9.13 -6.70 0.90
C LYS A 11 7.96 -7.65 0.73
N ASP A 12 6.90 -7.40 1.46
CA ASP A 12 5.69 -8.17 1.34
C ASP A 12 4.76 -7.49 0.34
N TYR A 13 3.97 -8.29 -0.33
CA TYR A 13 3.05 -7.79 -1.32
C TYR A 13 1.68 -8.40 -1.10
N LEU A 14 0.65 -7.66 -1.47
CA LEU A 14 -0.71 -8.16 -1.52
C LEU A 14 -0.96 -8.61 -2.96
N GLU A 15 -1.34 -9.86 -3.12
CA GLU A 15 -1.63 -10.35 -4.44
C GLU A 15 -3.07 -10.06 -4.75
N LEU A 16 -3.33 -9.42 -5.87
CA LEU A 16 -4.66 -8.99 -6.23
C LEU A 16 -5.01 -9.54 -7.61
N THR A 17 -6.14 -10.15 -7.73
CA THR A 17 -6.60 -10.68 -9.01
C THR A 17 -7.75 -9.81 -9.52
N ILE A 18 -7.58 -9.24 -10.70
CA ILE A 18 -8.60 -8.45 -11.33
C ILE A 18 -8.86 -9.05 -12.70
N ARG A 19 -10.07 -9.54 -12.90
CA ARG A 19 -10.46 -10.10 -14.20
C ARG A 19 -9.51 -11.18 -14.69
N GLY A 20 -9.07 -12.00 -13.77
CA GLY A 20 -8.18 -13.12 -14.10
C GLY A 20 -6.71 -12.77 -14.19
N GLU A 21 -6.35 -11.51 -13.99
CA GLU A 21 -4.97 -11.10 -14.07
C GLU A 21 -4.47 -10.77 -12.68
N VAL A 22 -3.26 -11.21 -12.34
CA VAL A 22 -2.72 -11.06 -11.01
C VAL A 22 -1.79 -9.86 -10.96
N PHE A 23 -1.96 -9.03 -9.95
CA PHE A 23 -1.11 -7.88 -9.71
C PHE A 23 -0.59 -7.95 -8.28
N LYS A 24 0.55 -7.33 -8.02
CA LYS A 24 1.11 -7.31 -6.68
C LYS A 24 1.20 -5.87 -6.20
N LEU A 25 0.61 -5.61 -5.05
CA LEU A 25 0.64 -4.29 -4.44
C LEU A 25 1.57 -4.35 -3.24
N PRO A 26 2.40 -3.34 -3.04
CA PRO A 26 3.35 -3.37 -1.94
C PRO A 26 2.66 -3.19 -0.59
N LEU A 27 3.12 -3.90 0.40
CA LEU A 27 2.62 -3.74 1.76
C LEU A 27 3.62 -3.00 2.64
N SER A 28 4.70 -2.51 2.07
CA SER A 28 5.62 -1.64 2.80
C SER A 28 6.09 -0.54 1.86
N LEU A 29 6.19 0.66 2.36
CA LEU A 29 6.53 1.80 1.56
C LEU A 29 7.61 2.62 2.24
N GLY A 30 8.40 3.33 1.43
CA GLY A 30 9.30 4.31 1.99
C GLY A 30 8.51 5.45 2.62
N ILE A 31 9.14 6.19 3.51
CA ILE A 31 8.44 7.22 4.25
C ILE A 31 7.89 8.30 3.32
N GLY A 32 8.60 8.64 2.26
CA GLY A 32 8.12 9.65 1.34
C GLY A 32 6.82 9.25 0.66
N GLU A 33 6.75 8.02 0.17
CA GLU A 33 5.55 7.54 -0.47
C GLU A 33 4.42 7.38 0.53
N PHE A 34 4.75 6.93 1.73
CA PHE A 34 3.74 6.76 2.77
C PHE A 34 3.07 8.08 3.10
N LEU A 35 3.85 9.15 3.21
CA LEU A 35 3.28 10.45 3.54
C LEU A 35 2.40 11.00 2.42
N ILE A 36 2.80 10.75 1.17
CA ILE A 36 2.00 11.18 0.03
C ILE A 36 0.67 10.43 0.03
N LEU A 37 0.69 9.13 0.29
CA LEU A 37 -0.53 8.37 0.32
C LEU A 37 -1.41 8.76 1.50
N GLN A 38 -0.81 9.00 2.65
CA GLN A 38 -1.58 9.40 3.82
C GLN A 38 -2.33 10.70 3.55
N LYS A 39 -1.65 11.65 2.91
CA LYS A 39 -2.28 12.91 2.56
C LYS A 39 -3.42 12.69 1.57
N ALA A 40 -3.20 11.84 0.58
CA ALA A 40 -4.23 11.55 -0.42
C ALA A 40 -5.46 10.91 0.22
N PHE A 41 -5.26 9.99 1.15
CA PHE A 41 -6.38 9.39 1.84
C PHE A 41 -7.13 10.42 2.69
N ASN A 42 -6.40 11.28 3.39
CA ASN A 42 -7.03 12.27 4.24
C ASN A 42 -7.82 13.30 3.46
N GLU A 43 -7.38 13.60 2.25
CA GLU A 43 -8.04 14.60 1.42
C GLU A 43 -8.99 13.98 0.40
N ASN A 44 -9.13 12.65 0.41
CA ASN A 44 -9.93 11.94 -0.57
C ASN A 44 -9.50 12.29 -1.98
N ASP A 45 -8.20 12.40 -2.19
CA ASP A 45 -7.66 12.75 -3.49
C ASP A 45 -7.57 11.49 -4.34
N ILE A 46 -8.67 11.15 -4.99
CA ILE A 46 -8.75 9.93 -5.78
C ILE A 46 -7.71 9.92 -6.90
N LEU A 47 -7.46 11.07 -7.50
CA LEU A 47 -6.51 11.14 -8.60
C LEU A 47 -5.11 10.75 -8.14
N ALA A 48 -4.70 11.23 -6.99
CA ALA A 48 -3.37 10.87 -6.47
C ALA A 48 -3.30 9.38 -6.13
N LEU A 49 -4.40 8.82 -5.62
CA LEU A 49 -4.44 7.40 -5.30
C LEU A 49 -4.37 6.55 -6.57
N VAL A 50 -5.09 6.97 -7.61
CA VAL A 50 -5.03 6.26 -8.89
C VAL A 50 -3.62 6.33 -9.47
N ASP A 51 -2.97 7.49 -9.39
CA ASP A 51 -1.62 7.62 -9.90
C ASP A 51 -0.65 6.70 -9.19
N PHE A 52 -0.83 6.52 -7.88
CA PHE A 52 0.02 5.60 -7.15
C PHE A 52 -0.16 4.17 -7.66
N PHE A 53 -1.40 3.75 -7.85
CA PHE A 53 -1.66 2.37 -8.26
C PHE A 53 -1.28 2.10 -9.71
N ARG A 54 -1.14 3.15 -10.54
CA ARG A 54 -0.71 2.95 -11.93
C ARG A 54 0.69 2.34 -12.01
N ARG A 55 1.45 2.40 -10.95
CA ARG A 55 2.77 1.78 -10.95
C ARG A 55 2.68 0.27 -10.80
N TYR A 56 1.58 -0.23 -10.29
CA TYR A 56 1.45 -1.66 -9.97
C TYR A 56 0.37 -2.35 -10.77
N ILE A 57 -0.62 -1.63 -11.26
CA ILE A 57 -1.71 -2.17 -12.04
C ILE A 57 -1.70 -1.46 -13.38
N ARG A 58 -1.85 -2.22 -14.46
CA ARG A 58 -1.82 -1.61 -15.79
C ARG A 58 -2.91 -0.55 -15.90
N SER A 59 -2.57 0.55 -16.58
CA SER A 59 -3.49 1.66 -16.72
C SER A 59 -4.81 1.27 -17.36
N ASP A 60 -4.77 0.41 -18.37
CA ASP A 60 -6.00 0.03 -19.04
C ASP A 60 -6.92 -0.75 -18.12
N VAL A 61 -6.38 -1.56 -17.23
CA VAL A 61 -7.21 -2.29 -16.27
C VAL A 61 -7.73 -1.32 -15.21
N LEU A 62 -6.85 -0.47 -14.70
CA LEU A 62 -7.23 0.46 -13.66
C LEU A 62 -8.28 1.45 -14.12
N ASP A 63 -8.13 1.96 -15.35
CA ASP A 63 -9.04 2.96 -15.89
C ASP A 63 -10.43 2.40 -16.15
N THR A 64 -10.56 1.08 -16.30
CA THR A 64 -11.84 0.47 -16.55
C THR A 64 -12.53 -0.01 -15.29
N LEU A 65 -11.91 0.15 -14.13
CA LEU A 65 -12.56 -0.20 -12.88
C LEU A 65 -13.60 0.85 -12.54
N GLU A 66 -14.71 0.41 -11.98
CA GLU A 66 -15.70 1.35 -11.52
C GLU A 66 -15.24 1.97 -10.22
N LEU A 67 -15.70 3.15 -9.93
CA LEU A 67 -15.30 3.84 -8.70
C LEU A 67 -15.55 2.99 -7.47
N GLN A 68 -16.66 2.27 -7.46
CA GLN A 68 -16.98 1.41 -6.33
C GLN A 68 -15.96 0.31 -6.15
N ASP A 69 -15.50 -0.28 -7.26
CA ASP A 69 -14.50 -1.32 -7.21
C ASP A 69 -13.16 -0.77 -6.76
N PHE A 70 -12.81 0.42 -7.21
CA PHE A 70 -11.57 1.04 -6.80
C PHE A 70 -11.58 1.38 -5.31
N THR A 71 -12.71 1.85 -4.81
CA THR A 71 -12.85 2.15 -3.38
C THR A 71 -12.70 0.88 -2.55
N GLN A 72 -13.27 -0.22 -3.03
CA GLN A 72 -13.14 -1.49 -2.34
C GLN A 72 -11.67 -1.97 -2.34
N LEU A 73 -10.98 -1.79 -3.46
CA LEU A 73 -9.58 -2.13 -3.55
C LEU A 73 -8.75 -1.34 -2.55
N LEU A 74 -9.02 -0.05 -2.43
CA LEU A 74 -8.31 0.81 -1.48
C LEU A 74 -8.50 0.31 -0.06
N LYS A 75 -9.71 -0.09 0.27
CA LYS A 75 -10.01 -0.56 1.62
C LYS A 75 -9.27 -1.86 1.91
N VAL A 76 -9.31 -2.79 0.97
CA VAL A 76 -8.63 -4.07 1.14
C VAL A 76 -7.13 -3.87 1.28
N TRP A 77 -6.56 -3.02 0.43
CA TRP A 77 -5.13 -2.77 0.48
C TRP A 77 -4.73 -2.09 1.78
N LYS A 78 -5.51 -1.12 2.22
CA LYS A 78 -5.19 -0.40 3.46
C LYS A 78 -5.24 -1.35 4.66
N ASP A 79 -6.24 -2.22 4.71
CA ASP A 79 -6.34 -3.17 5.80
C ASP A 79 -5.17 -4.16 5.79
N ALA A 80 -4.78 -4.63 4.62
CA ALA A 80 -3.65 -5.54 4.50
C ALA A 80 -2.34 -4.83 4.89
N PHE A 81 -2.21 -3.57 4.49
CA PHE A 81 -1.02 -2.79 4.82
C PHE A 81 -0.90 -2.61 6.34
N ASP A 82 -2.01 -2.27 6.99
CA ASP A 82 -2.00 -2.07 8.44
C ASP A 82 -1.70 -3.37 9.17
N THR A 83 -2.25 -4.48 8.70
CA THR A 83 -2.01 -5.77 9.31
C THR A 83 -0.55 -6.17 9.14
N ASN A 84 0.02 -5.92 7.96
CA ASN A 84 1.40 -6.27 7.72
C ASN A 84 2.34 -5.42 8.59
N ALA A 85 2.01 -4.16 8.77
CA ALA A 85 2.83 -3.29 9.60
C ALA A 85 2.86 -3.78 11.04
N LYS A 86 1.72 -4.28 11.53
CA LYS A 86 1.69 -4.80 12.88
C LYS A 86 2.41 -6.13 12.98
N ALA A 87 2.24 -6.97 11.98
CA ALA A 87 2.86 -8.30 12.05
C ALA A 87 4.36 -8.24 11.90
N SER A 88 4.89 -7.23 11.23
CA SER A 88 6.32 -7.19 11.04
C SER A 88 7.00 -6.67 12.29
N GLY A 89 6.33 -6.63 13.35
CA GLY A 89 6.98 -6.39 14.54
C GLY A 89 7.46 -5.05 14.70
N SER A 90 6.92 -4.27 14.14
CA SER A 90 7.18 -3.02 14.32
C SER A 90 7.20 -2.80 15.71
N PRO A 91 8.14 -2.38 16.22
CA PRO A 91 8.34 -2.21 17.54
C PRO A 91 7.26 -1.49 18.01
N SER A 92 6.63 -2.09 18.57
CA SER A 92 5.71 -1.49 19.06
C SER A 92 6.11 -0.65 19.91
N VAL A 93 6.35 0.25 19.59
CA VAL A 93 6.74 1.18 20.27
C VAL A 93 5.95 1.30 21.30
N GLY A 94 5.34 1.42 21.59
CA GLY A 94 4.64 1.65 22.60
C GLY A 94 4.44 0.61 23.41
N GLU A 95 4.73 -0.29 23.18
CA GLU A 95 4.44 -1.19 23.82
C GLU A 95 5.21 -1.46 24.67
N SER A 96 5.84 -1.10 24.61
CA SER A 96 6.57 -1.38 25.53
C SER A 96 6.12 -1.35 26.52
#